data_059ffb508fd37322c064acff81f98dca
#
_entry.id   059ffb508fd37322c064acff81f98dca
#
_cell.length_a   1.000
_cell.length_b   1.000
_cell.length_c   1.000
_cell.angle_alpha   90.00
_cell.angle_beta   90.00
_cell.angle_gamma   90.00
#
_symmetry.space_group_name_H-M   'P 1'
#
loop_
_entity.id
_entity.type
_entity.pdbx_description
1 polymer ?
#
loop_
_entity_poly.entity_id
_entity_poly.type
_entity_poly.pdbx_seq_one_letter_code
_entity_poly.pdbx_strand_id
1 'polypeptide(L)'
;FYIVKSSDVDGLAKNEGWLKGPFTITQYQHNFFRPAFDQQVEWSFPFDYKTYHFDAPTPETRCIMGLIDKTRPAFIYSLHNCGFGGCYWYLSSGDEELYKKFLTVPAKYGVDLNLGEPEMPYCKGLYDAVYEMTGAKDNYDYLEKFMPDTPTASLMSGGGCSYEYANRD
;
A
#
# COMPACT_ATOMS: atom_id res chain seq x y z
N PHE A 1 15.43 -12.57 9.59
CA PHE A 1 14.21 -12.23 8.84
C PHE A 1 12.99 -12.46 9.70
N TYR A 2 12.02 -11.54 9.62
CA TYR A 2 10.68 -11.69 10.18
C TYR A 2 9.70 -11.78 9.01
N ILE A 3 8.79 -12.75 9.05
CA ILE A 3 7.79 -12.96 8.02
C ILE A 3 6.41 -12.90 8.67
N VAL A 4 5.62 -11.91 8.30
CA VAL A 4 4.19 -11.82 8.62
C VAL A 4 3.43 -12.46 7.47
N LYS A 5 2.83 -13.62 7.70
CA LYS A 5 2.16 -14.39 6.63
C LYS A 5 0.89 -13.75 6.12
N SER A 6 0.19 -13.05 6.99
CA SER A 6 -0.99 -12.25 6.67
C SER A 6 -1.07 -11.12 7.69
N SER A 7 -1.14 -9.89 7.22
CA SER A 7 -1.36 -8.71 8.05
C SER A 7 -2.85 -8.42 8.24
N ASP A 8 -3.70 -8.81 7.30
CA ASP A 8 -5.14 -8.64 7.32
C ASP A 8 -5.82 -10.01 7.34
N VAL A 9 -5.96 -10.58 8.53
CA VAL A 9 -6.51 -11.93 8.72
C VAL A 9 -7.99 -11.99 8.37
N ASP A 10 -8.74 -10.98 8.78
CA ASP A 10 -10.18 -10.90 8.54
C ASP A 10 -10.50 -10.61 7.08
N GLY A 11 -9.76 -9.72 6.44
CA GLY A 11 -9.87 -9.46 5.02
C GLY A 11 -9.50 -10.68 4.18
N LEU A 12 -8.45 -11.41 4.58
CA LEU A 12 -8.10 -12.67 3.93
C LEU A 12 -9.24 -13.70 4.01
N ALA A 13 -9.84 -13.89 5.19
CA ALA A 13 -10.95 -14.82 5.38
C ALA A 13 -12.17 -14.43 4.53
N LYS A 14 -12.52 -13.15 4.46
CA LYS A 14 -13.63 -12.64 3.64
C LYS A 14 -13.39 -12.75 2.14
N ASN A 15 -12.13 -12.79 1.70
CA ASN A 15 -11.73 -12.90 0.29
C ASN A 15 -11.45 -14.35 -0.16
N GLU A 16 -11.59 -15.35 0.71
CA GLU A 16 -11.28 -16.75 0.38
C GLU A 16 -12.04 -17.26 -0.85
N GLY A 17 -13.25 -16.77 -1.10
CA GLY A 17 -14.09 -17.23 -2.21
C GLY A 17 -13.51 -16.95 -3.59
N TRP A 18 -12.58 -16.00 -3.72
CA TRP A 18 -11.87 -15.75 -4.98
C TRP A 18 -10.36 -16.02 -4.92
N LEU A 19 -9.77 -16.01 -3.71
CA LEU A 19 -8.35 -16.31 -3.52
C LEU A 19 -8.04 -17.81 -3.57
N LYS A 20 -9.00 -18.67 -3.16
CA LYS A 20 -8.86 -20.13 -3.16
C LYS A 20 -9.51 -20.72 -4.40
N GLY A 21 -8.72 -21.36 -5.22
CA GLY A 21 -9.18 -22.06 -6.43
C GLY A 21 -8.87 -21.31 -7.73
N PRO A 22 -9.41 -21.77 -8.86
CA PRO A 22 -9.19 -21.09 -10.13
C PRO A 22 -9.81 -19.70 -10.11
N PHE A 23 -9.02 -18.68 -10.44
CA PHE A 23 -9.51 -17.33 -10.56
C PHE A 23 -10.49 -17.18 -11.72
N THR A 24 -11.66 -16.59 -11.45
CA THR A 24 -12.59 -16.11 -12.47
C THR A 24 -13.09 -14.71 -12.09
N ILE A 25 -13.39 -13.88 -13.08
CA ILE A 25 -13.95 -12.55 -12.85
C ILE A 25 -15.24 -12.62 -12.05
N THR A 26 -16.10 -13.61 -12.34
CA THR A 26 -17.36 -13.81 -11.62
C THR A 26 -17.12 -14.12 -10.14
N GLN A 27 -16.19 -15.02 -9.81
CA GLN A 27 -15.85 -15.30 -8.42
C GLN A 27 -15.27 -14.10 -7.71
N TYR A 28 -14.39 -13.34 -8.39
CA TYR A 28 -13.85 -12.10 -7.86
C TYR A 28 -14.97 -11.09 -7.54
N GLN A 29 -15.86 -10.82 -8.49
CA GLN A 29 -16.96 -9.87 -8.30
C GLN A 29 -17.91 -10.25 -7.17
N HIS A 30 -18.18 -11.54 -6.98
CA HIS A 30 -19.09 -12.04 -5.93
C HIS A 30 -18.46 -12.12 -4.54
N ASN A 31 -17.14 -12.29 -4.45
CA ASN A 31 -16.45 -12.58 -3.19
C ASN A 31 -15.41 -11.51 -2.80
N PHE A 32 -15.23 -10.48 -3.60
CA PHE A 32 -14.31 -9.40 -3.27
C PHE A 32 -14.83 -8.59 -2.09
N PHE A 33 -14.00 -8.46 -1.06
CA PHE A 33 -14.24 -7.61 0.08
C PHE A 33 -13.07 -6.66 0.28
N ARG A 34 -13.37 -5.39 0.47
CA ARG A 34 -12.41 -4.37 0.90
C ARG A 34 -13.09 -3.46 1.92
N PRO A 35 -12.53 -3.28 3.13
CA PRO A 35 -13.09 -2.36 4.11
C PRO A 35 -12.91 -0.90 3.69
N ALA A 36 -13.56 0.01 4.42
CA ALA A 36 -13.31 1.44 4.28
C ALA A 36 -11.82 1.75 4.44
N PHE A 37 -11.35 2.81 3.81
CA PHE A 37 -9.93 3.13 3.71
C PHE A 37 -9.25 3.23 5.09
N ASP A 38 -9.90 3.87 6.04
CA ASP A 38 -9.45 4.03 7.43
C ASP A 38 -9.46 2.72 8.26
N GLN A 39 -10.04 1.67 7.73
CA GLN A 39 -10.09 0.34 8.33
C GLN A 39 -9.17 -0.68 7.64
N GLN A 40 -8.40 -0.24 6.67
CA GLN A 40 -7.39 -1.06 6.04
C GLN A 40 -6.10 -1.03 6.85
N VAL A 41 -5.51 -2.19 7.07
CA VAL A 41 -4.30 -2.35 7.91
C VAL A 41 -3.18 -1.40 7.48
N GLU A 42 -2.93 -1.29 6.19
CA GLU A 42 -1.84 -0.46 5.64
C GLU A 42 -2.12 1.05 5.72
N TRP A 43 -3.38 1.47 5.87
CA TRP A 43 -3.80 2.88 5.86
C TRP A 43 -4.41 3.32 7.20
N SER A 44 -4.08 2.64 8.28
CA SER A 44 -4.56 2.99 9.62
C SER A 44 -3.43 3.20 10.65
N PHE A 45 -2.22 3.47 10.20
CA PHE A 45 -1.15 3.91 11.11
C PHE A 45 -1.42 5.33 11.62
N PRO A 46 -1.07 5.65 12.88
CA PRO A 46 -1.18 7.01 13.39
C PRO A 46 -0.47 8.02 12.49
N PHE A 47 -1.12 9.16 12.26
CA PHE A 47 -0.62 10.17 11.35
C PHE A 47 -1.03 11.57 11.80
N ASP A 48 -0.05 12.47 11.90
CA ASP A 48 -0.22 13.88 12.24
C ASP A 48 0.44 14.75 11.18
N TYR A 49 -0.36 15.55 10.49
CA TYR A 49 0.19 16.48 9.52
C TYR A 49 -0.69 17.72 9.35
N LYS A 50 -0.12 18.91 9.55
CA LYS A 50 -0.82 20.20 9.46
C LYS A 50 -2.10 20.21 10.32
N THR A 51 -3.27 20.20 9.68
CA THR A 51 -4.58 20.24 10.35
C THR A 51 -5.26 18.87 10.44
N TYR A 52 -4.62 17.82 9.95
CA TYR A 52 -5.16 16.47 9.97
C TYR A 52 -4.49 15.60 11.01
N HIS A 53 -5.31 14.92 11.79
CA HIS A 53 -4.90 13.98 12.82
C HIS A 53 -5.67 12.68 12.67
N PHE A 54 -4.97 11.56 12.69
CA PHE A 54 -5.56 10.22 12.71
C PHE A 54 -4.84 9.34 13.75
N ASP A 55 -5.60 8.79 14.71
CA ASP A 55 -5.08 7.89 15.73
C ASP A 55 -6.10 6.78 16.04
N ALA A 56 -6.50 6.04 15.02
CA ALA A 56 -7.42 4.92 15.15
C ALA A 56 -6.88 3.65 14.47
N PRO A 57 -5.66 3.18 14.83
CA PRO A 57 -5.07 1.99 14.22
C PRO A 57 -5.91 0.75 14.50
N THR A 58 -6.08 -0.10 13.47
CA THR A 58 -6.72 -1.41 13.64
C THR A 58 -5.89 -2.30 14.59
N PRO A 59 -6.46 -3.36 15.18
CA PRO A 59 -5.69 -4.32 15.96
C PRO A 59 -4.50 -4.91 15.20
N GLU A 60 -4.69 -5.22 13.92
CA GLU A 60 -3.67 -5.74 13.02
C GLU A 60 -2.55 -4.72 12.80
N THR A 61 -2.92 -3.46 12.55
CA THR A 61 -1.96 -2.37 12.41
C THR A 61 -1.12 -2.20 13.67
N ARG A 62 -1.74 -2.28 14.87
CA ARG A 62 -0.98 -2.26 16.14
C ARG A 62 0.01 -3.40 16.26
N CYS A 63 -0.34 -4.59 15.75
CA CYS A 63 0.61 -5.71 15.72
C CYS A 63 1.82 -5.41 14.81
N ILE A 64 1.59 -4.82 13.63
CA ILE A 64 2.66 -4.42 12.72
C ILE A 64 3.50 -3.29 13.34
N MET A 65 2.88 -2.28 13.95
CA MET A 65 3.59 -1.23 14.70
C MET A 65 4.53 -1.81 15.76
N GLY A 66 4.01 -2.73 16.60
CA GLY A 66 4.82 -3.39 17.61
C GLY A 66 5.98 -4.21 17.04
N LEU A 67 5.80 -4.81 15.86
CA LEU A 67 6.88 -5.51 15.15
C LEU A 67 7.94 -4.53 14.63
N ILE A 68 7.54 -3.44 14.01
CA ILE A 68 8.44 -2.38 13.53
C ILE A 68 9.25 -1.82 14.69
N ASP A 69 8.58 -1.45 15.79
CA ASP A 69 9.23 -0.89 16.99
C ASP A 69 10.25 -1.84 17.61
N LYS A 70 9.90 -3.11 17.70
CA LYS A 70 10.76 -4.15 18.27
C LYS A 70 11.98 -4.45 17.40
N THR A 71 11.81 -4.45 16.08
CA THR A 71 12.83 -4.97 15.16
C THR A 71 13.64 -3.87 14.48
N ARG A 72 13.12 -2.63 14.41
CA ARG A 72 13.72 -1.51 13.68
C ARG A 72 14.30 -1.96 12.33
N PRO A 73 13.45 -2.48 11.43
CA PRO A 73 13.92 -3.15 10.22
C PRO A 73 14.59 -2.15 9.28
N ALA A 74 15.74 -2.53 8.72
CA ALA A 74 16.40 -1.76 7.66
C ALA A 74 15.70 -1.89 6.29
N PHE A 75 14.80 -2.85 6.16
CA PHE A 75 14.05 -3.11 4.93
C PHE A 75 12.69 -3.70 5.26
N ILE A 76 11.65 -3.16 4.67
CA ILE A 76 10.27 -3.67 4.75
C ILE A 76 9.82 -4.00 3.32
N TYR A 77 9.27 -5.20 3.15
CA TYR A 77 8.60 -5.60 1.92
C TYR A 77 7.15 -5.92 2.21
N SER A 78 6.25 -5.12 1.67
CA SER A 78 4.82 -5.31 1.76
C SER A 78 4.30 -5.84 0.43
N LEU A 79 3.69 -7.02 0.45
CA LEU A 79 3.12 -7.65 -0.73
C LEU A 79 1.62 -7.40 -0.77
N HIS A 80 1.18 -6.67 -1.77
CA HIS A 80 -0.22 -6.49 -2.10
C HIS A 80 -0.58 -7.31 -3.32
N ASN A 81 -1.83 -7.71 -3.43
CA ASN A 81 -2.37 -8.23 -4.68
C ASN A 81 -3.58 -7.42 -5.11
N CYS A 82 -3.68 -7.19 -6.39
CA CYS A 82 -4.88 -6.78 -7.09
C CYS A 82 -5.32 -7.95 -7.97
N GLY A 83 -6.61 -8.14 -8.21
CA GLY A 83 -7.11 -9.32 -8.91
C GLY A 83 -6.61 -9.49 -10.35
N PHE A 84 -6.01 -8.45 -10.96
CA PHE A 84 -5.51 -8.44 -12.34
C PHE A 84 -4.59 -7.22 -12.54
N GLY A 85 -3.91 -7.14 -13.68
CA GLY A 85 -3.17 -5.93 -14.11
C GLY A 85 -1.66 -6.08 -14.16
N GLY A 86 -1.10 -7.20 -13.75
CA GLY A 86 0.34 -7.41 -13.79
C GLY A 86 1.09 -6.92 -12.55
N CYS A 87 2.41 -6.99 -12.58
CA CYS A 87 3.29 -6.69 -11.46
C CYS A 87 3.88 -5.27 -11.59
N TYR A 88 3.95 -4.55 -10.48
CA TYR A 88 4.60 -3.24 -10.36
C TYR A 88 5.10 -3.03 -8.92
N TRP A 89 5.91 -2.00 -8.70
CA TRP A 89 6.54 -1.73 -7.40
C TRP A 89 6.44 -0.26 -7.02
N TYR A 90 6.22 -0.02 -5.73
CA TYR A 90 6.46 1.26 -5.08
C TYR A 90 7.73 1.13 -4.24
N LEU A 91 8.70 2.01 -4.44
CA LEU A 91 10.01 1.97 -3.77
C LEU A 91 10.31 3.30 -3.09
N SER A 92 10.79 3.25 -1.84
CA SER A 92 11.25 4.43 -1.11
C SER A 92 12.62 4.91 -1.59
N SER A 93 13.43 4.01 -2.13
CA SER A 93 14.76 4.31 -2.70
C SER A 93 15.19 3.18 -3.64
N GLY A 94 16.15 3.48 -4.49
CA GLY A 94 16.76 2.52 -5.39
C GLY A 94 17.49 3.22 -6.52
N ASP A 95 18.01 2.44 -7.44
CA ASP A 95 18.67 2.90 -8.64
C ASP A 95 18.22 2.12 -9.88
N GLU A 96 18.57 2.59 -11.04
CA GLU A 96 18.19 1.98 -12.31
C GLU A 96 18.66 0.52 -12.45
N GLU A 97 19.78 0.17 -11.85
CA GLU A 97 20.30 -1.20 -11.89
C GLU A 97 19.40 -2.15 -11.07
N LEU A 98 18.94 -1.69 -9.92
CA LEU A 98 17.99 -2.42 -9.09
C LEU A 98 16.63 -2.57 -9.81
N TYR A 99 16.13 -1.51 -10.42
CA TYR A 99 14.84 -1.54 -11.14
C TYR A 99 14.88 -2.56 -12.28
N LYS A 100 15.94 -2.56 -13.10
CA LYS A 100 16.13 -3.56 -14.16
C LYS A 100 16.12 -5.00 -13.64
N LYS A 101 16.69 -5.24 -12.46
CA LYS A 101 16.65 -6.57 -11.82
C LYS A 101 15.22 -6.96 -11.44
N PHE A 102 14.45 -6.06 -10.85
CA PHE A 102 13.04 -6.33 -10.54
C PHE A 102 12.23 -6.75 -11.76
N LEU A 103 12.37 -6.06 -12.88
CA LEU A 103 11.61 -6.35 -14.09
C LEU A 103 11.90 -7.76 -14.67
N THR A 104 13.04 -8.34 -14.34
CA THR A 104 13.39 -9.70 -14.81
C THR A 104 12.68 -10.81 -14.02
N VAL A 105 12.18 -10.53 -12.82
CA VAL A 105 11.62 -11.56 -11.94
C VAL A 105 10.26 -12.05 -12.40
N PRO A 106 9.26 -11.19 -12.70
CA PRO A 106 7.91 -11.63 -13.07
C PRO A 106 7.90 -12.54 -14.30
N ALA A 107 8.69 -12.20 -15.32
CA ALA A 107 8.79 -12.97 -16.57
C ALA A 107 9.18 -14.44 -16.35
N LYS A 108 10.00 -14.74 -15.32
CA LYS A 108 10.38 -16.11 -14.96
C LYS A 108 9.19 -16.96 -14.47
N TYR A 109 8.13 -16.29 -14.02
CA TYR A 109 6.94 -16.93 -13.45
C TYR A 109 5.69 -16.72 -14.32
N GLY A 110 5.86 -16.21 -15.54
CA GLY A 110 4.75 -15.95 -16.46
C GLY A 110 3.82 -14.84 -15.98
N VAL A 111 4.33 -13.88 -15.20
CA VAL A 111 3.58 -12.71 -14.75
C VAL A 111 3.97 -11.51 -15.61
N ASP A 112 2.97 -10.84 -16.17
CA ASP A 112 3.19 -9.62 -16.95
C ASP A 112 3.51 -8.42 -16.04
N LEU A 113 4.15 -7.39 -16.63
CA LEU A 113 4.34 -6.12 -15.97
C LEU A 113 3.12 -5.22 -16.17
N ASN A 114 2.74 -4.48 -15.15
CA ASN A 114 1.81 -3.36 -15.29
C ASN A 114 2.59 -2.12 -15.73
N LEU A 115 2.45 -1.75 -17.00
CA LEU A 115 3.08 -0.58 -17.59
C LEU A 115 2.12 0.63 -17.66
N GLY A 116 0.99 0.56 -16.95
CA GLY A 116 0.00 1.63 -16.89
C GLY A 116 0.41 2.78 -15.97
N GLU A 117 -0.57 3.62 -15.65
CA GLU A 117 -0.39 4.76 -14.75
C GLU A 117 -0.28 4.27 -13.29
N PRO A 118 0.40 5.04 -12.41
CA PRO A 118 0.39 4.76 -10.99
C PRO A 118 -1.02 4.90 -10.38
N GLU A 119 -1.25 4.27 -9.25
CA GLU A 119 -2.57 4.30 -8.59
C GLU A 119 -2.97 5.70 -8.12
N MET A 120 -2.00 6.57 -7.85
CA MET A 120 -2.23 7.91 -7.34
C MET A 120 -1.62 8.96 -8.29
N PRO A 121 -2.33 10.07 -8.55
CA PRO A 121 -1.88 11.08 -9.53
C PRO A 121 -0.61 11.84 -9.11
N TYR A 122 -0.22 11.76 -7.85
CA TYR A 122 0.99 12.38 -7.30
C TYR A 122 2.18 11.42 -7.22
N CYS A 123 2.01 10.15 -7.57
CA CYS A 123 3.13 9.19 -7.63
C CYS A 123 4.00 9.47 -8.84
N LYS A 124 5.30 9.53 -8.61
CA LYS A 124 6.29 9.72 -9.66
C LYS A 124 6.73 8.38 -10.23
N GLY A 125 6.73 8.24 -11.55
CA GLY A 125 7.39 7.14 -12.22
C GLY A 125 8.91 7.23 -12.08
N LEU A 126 9.55 6.17 -11.63
CA LEU A 126 11.00 6.04 -11.53
C LEU A 126 11.57 5.25 -12.69
N TYR A 127 10.86 4.22 -13.11
CA TYR A 127 11.15 3.34 -14.23
C TYR A 127 9.88 2.63 -14.70
N ASP A 128 9.97 1.80 -15.75
CA ASP A 128 8.85 0.97 -16.20
C ASP A 128 8.32 0.13 -15.03
N ALA A 129 7.03 0.18 -14.75
CA ALA A 129 6.39 -0.50 -13.63
C ALA A 129 7.00 -0.24 -12.23
N VAL A 130 7.81 0.82 -12.07
CA VAL A 130 8.43 1.21 -10.80
C VAL A 130 8.09 2.66 -10.48
N TYR A 131 7.51 2.89 -9.32
CA TYR A 131 7.03 4.18 -8.86
C TYR A 131 7.65 4.56 -7.51
N GLU A 132 7.73 5.86 -7.25
CA GLU A 132 8.13 6.38 -5.96
C GLU A 132 7.08 6.04 -4.90
N MET A 133 7.53 5.55 -3.74
CA MET A 133 6.65 5.32 -2.60
C MET A 133 6.11 6.67 -2.09
N THR A 134 4.81 6.75 -1.94
CA THR A 134 4.10 7.92 -1.40
C THR A 134 3.27 7.53 -0.18
N GLY A 135 2.90 8.51 0.63
CA GLY A 135 2.15 8.31 1.85
C GLY A 135 1.00 9.31 2.04
N ALA A 136 0.47 9.35 3.25
CA ALA A 136 -0.63 10.24 3.62
C ALA A 136 -0.23 11.73 3.51
N LYS A 137 1.05 12.06 3.76
CA LYS A 137 1.58 13.42 3.57
C LYS A 137 1.46 13.88 2.12
N ASP A 138 1.86 13.04 1.16
CA ASP A 138 1.81 13.37 -0.26
C ASP A 138 0.37 13.56 -0.74
N ASN A 139 -0.54 12.71 -0.23
CA ASN A 139 -1.98 12.84 -0.47
C ASN A 139 -2.52 14.17 0.08
N TYR A 140 -2.18 14.53 1.30
CA TYR A 140 -2.60 15.79 1.91
C TYR A 140 -2.14 16.98 1.07
N ASP A 141 -0.84 17.04 0.73
CA ASP A 141 -0.25 18.16 -0.03
C ASP A 141 -0.85 18.25 -1.45
N TYR A 142 -1.19 17.12 -2.08
CA TYR A 142 -1.88 17.09 -3.34
C TYR A 142 -3.31 17.67 -3.23
N LEU A 143 -4.09 17.22 -2.26
CA LEU A 143 -5.46 17.69 -2.03
C LEU A 143 -5.48 19.20 -1.70
N GLU A 144 -4.60 19.67 -0.83
CA GLU A 144 -4.47 21.08 -0.48
C GLU A 144 -4.20 21.95 -1.72
N LYS A 145 -3.37 21.45 -2.63
CA LYS A 145 -3.00 22.18 -3.85
C LYS A 145 -4.13 22.22 -4.89
N PHE A 146 -4.84 21.11 -5.08
CA PHE A 146 -5.78 20.96 -6.18
C PHE A 146 -7.26 21.13 -5.77
N MET A 147 -7.56 21.18 -4.47
CA MET A 147 -8.89 21.39 -3.91
C MET A 147 -8.89 22.52 -2.86
N PRO A 148 -8.41 23.72 -3.19
CA PRO A 148 -8.16 24.80 -2.22
C PRO A 148 -9.44 25.33 -1.55
N ASP A 149 -10.60 25.15 -2.18
CA ASP A 149 -11.89 25.62 -1.66
C ASP A 149 -12.50 24.70 -0.60
N THR A 150 -11.88 23.56 -0.32
CA THR A 150 -12.37 22.58 0.65
C THR A 150 -11.31 22.35 1.72
N PRO A 151 -11.68 22.37 3.03
CA PRO A 151 -10.71 22.07 4.09
C PRO A 151 -10.07 20.68 3.86
N THR A 152 -8.76 20.68 3.66
CA THR A 152 -8.02 19.44 3.25
C THR A 152 -8.23 18.30 4.25
N ALA A 153 -8.26 18.59 5.55
CA ALA A 153 -8.51 17.58 6.57
C ALA A 153 -9.85 16.85 6.40
N SER A 154 -10.86 17.50 5.82
CA SER A 154 -12.17 16.88 5.55
C SER A 154 -12.20 15.97 4.31
N LEU A 155 -11.17 16.07 3.48
CA LEU A 155 -10.98 15.23 2.29
C LEU A 155 -10.11 13.99 2.58
N MET A 156 -9.38 14.03 3.69
CA MET A 156 -8.54 12.91 4.11
C MET A 156 -9.38 11.76 4.66
N SER A 157 -8.89 10.55 4.44
CA SER A 157 -9.46 9.32 5.00
C SER A 157 -8.32 8.38 5.40
N GLY A 158 -8.42 7.78 6.60
CA GLY A 158 -7.38 6.91 7.14
C GLY A 158 -6.15 7.67 7.64
N GLY A 159 -5.14 6.92 8.00
CA GLY A 159 -3.88 7.40 8.55
C GLY A 159 -2.70 7.24 7.60
N GLY A 160 -1.50 7.14 8.18
CA GLY A 160 -0.28 6.81 7.48
C GLY A 160 -0.17 5.34 7.11
N CYS A 161 0.95 4.99 6.50
CA CYS A 161 1.31 3.62 6.13
C CYS A 161 2.51 3.10 6.95
N SER A 162 2.84 1.82 6.79
CA SER A 162 3.97 1.19 7.48
C SER A 162 5.31 1.87 7.18
N TYR A 163 5.49 2.37 5.96
CA TYR A 163 6.67 3.12 5.54
C TYR A 163 6.82 4.44 6.32
N GLU A 164 5.75 5.25 6.40
CA GLU A 164 5.77 6.51 7.16
C GLU A 164 6.00 6.25 8.65
N TYR A 165 5.32 5.23 9.20
CA TYR A 165 5.49 4.85 10.59
C TYR A 165 6.93 4.39 10.92
N ALA A 166 7.55 3.63 10.04
CA ALA A 166 8.93 3.16 10.24
C ALA A 166 9.97 4.30 10.16
N ASN A 167 9.65 5.40 9.47
CA ASN A 167 10.54 6.55 9.26
C ASN A 167 10.11 7.80 10.05
N ARG A 168 9.31 7.65 11.10
CA ARG A 168 8.76 8.77 11.88
C ARG A 168 9.74 9.48 12.82
N ASP A 169 10.93 8.92 13.05
CA ASP A 169 11.99 9.45 13.96
C ASP A 169 12.98 10.36 13.23
#